data_19a65b2be7d0d36d670c1e8ce7a0ee0d
#
_entry.id   19a65b2be7d0d36d670c1e8ce7a0ee0d
#
_cell.length_a   1.000
_cell.length_b   1.000
_cell.length_c   1.000
_cell.angle_alpha   90.00
_cell.angle_beta   90.00
_cell.angle_gamma   90.00
#
_symmetry.space_group_name_H-M   'P 1'
#
loop_
_entity.id
_entity.type
_entity.pdbx_description
1 polymer ?
#
loop_
_entity_poly.entity_id
_entity_poly.type
_entity_poly.pdbx_seq_one_letter_code
_entity_poly.pdbx_strand_id
1 'polypeptide(L)'
;MKIYKYSKNIYNFRDYFRELYSIDDLSMIHTIYDSSVVFDMTNNSDTELHRRFYTEVKANNSKFVNLYDSFLNNYVREILGFDFIYQSLPTLRLHFDKNWATPEFHVDTQDGYYHPPGEINFILPLTDCFGNNSVWIESEPGRGDYHPVRMRFGDLVSFSGGTHKHGNKMNDTALSRVSFDFRIMPLERYNPKFSKSSATRSTRFIIGEYYKELV
;
A
#
# COMPACT_ATOMS: atom_id res chain seq x y z
N MET A 1 15.74 2.99 -0.30
CA MET A 1 14.70 2.61 0.68
C MET A 1 15.01 3.27 2.02
N LYS A 2 13.97 3.81 2.73
CA LYS A 2 14.08 4.40 4.08
C LYS A 2 12.96 3.83 4.96
N ILE A 3 13.23 3.72 6.27
CA ILE A 3 12.26 3.29 7.28
C ILE A 3 12.10 4.42 8.29
N TYR A 4 10.87 4.86 8.49
CA TYR A 4 10.46 5.86 9.48
C TYR A 4 9.62 5.18 10.56
N LYS A 5 9.49 5.83 11.74
CA LYS A 5 8.69 5.34 12.85
C LYS A 5 7.62 6.38 13.19
N TYR A 6 6.36 6.01 13.14
CA TYR A 6 5.27 6.90 13.52
C TYR A 6 4.66 6.54 14.88
N SER A 7 3.99 7.49 15.49
CA SER A 7 3.26 7.27 16.75
C SER A 7 2.01 6.43 16.52
N LYS A 8 2.03 5.18 16.99
CA LYS A 8 0.89 4.25 16.93
C LYS A 8 -0.31 4.71 17.77
N ASN A 9 -0.07 5.52 18.80
CA ASN A 9 -1.12 6.05 19.66
C ASN A 9 -1.89 7.20 18.98
N ILE A 10 -1.22 7.95 18.09
CA ILE A 10 -1.84 9.04 17.34
C ILE A 10 -2.48 8.50 16.06
N TYR A 11 -1.78 7.61 15.35
CA TYR A 11 -2.22 7.05 14.07
C TYR A 11 -2.46 5.55 14.20
N ASN A 12 -3.53 5.20 14.91
CA ASN A 12 -3.84 3.80 15.21
C ASN A 12 -4.61 3.12 14.09
N PHE A 13 -3.99 2.98 12.93
CA PHE A 13 -4.56 2.27 11.79
C PHE A 13 -4.87 0.80 12.09
N ARG A 14 -4.08 0.13 12.95
CA ARG A 14 -4.29 -1.29 13.27
C ARG A 14 -5.64 -1.52 13.93
N ASP A 15 -6.02 -0.70 14.92
CA ASP A 15 -7.29 -0.90 15.62
C ASP A 15 -8.48 -0.61 14.70
N TYR A 16 -8.37 0.37 13.80
CA TYR A 16 -9.38 0.57 12.76
C TYR A 16 -9.65 -0.73 11.95
N PHE A 17 -8.59 -1.42 11.51
CA PHE A 17 -8.74 -2.65 10.74
C PHE A 17 -9.20 -3.84 11.61
N ARG A 18 -8.81 -3.90 12.88
CA ARG A 18 -9.32 -4.89 13.84
C ARG A 18 -10.82 -4.75 14.04
N GLU A 19 -11.30 -3.52 14.23
CA GLU A 19 -12.73 -3.21 14.30
C GLU A 19 -13.45 -3.54 12.99
N LEU A 20 -12.89 -3.08 11.85
CA LEU A 20 -13.47 -3.30 10.53
C LEU A 20 -13.68 -4.79 10.24
N TYR A 21 -12.74 -5.64 10.57
CA TYR A 21 -12.81 -7.08 10.29
C TYR A 21 -13.27 -7.92 11.48
N SER A 22 -13.52 -7.32 12.64
CA SER A 22 -13.93 -8.01 13.87
C SER A 22 -12.96 -9.12 14.24
N ILE A 23 -11.66 -8.84 14.22
CA ILE A 23 -10.57 -9.77 14.53
C ILE A 23 -9.52 -9.11 15.42
N ASP A 24 -9.11 -9.79 16.47
CA ASP A 24 -8.09 -9.28 17.41
C ASP A 24 -6.67 -9.33 16.84
N ASP A 25 -6.36 -10.36 16.08
CA ASP A 25 -5.04 -10.53 15.46
C ASP A 25 -5.16 -10.52 13.93
N LEU A 26 -4.80 -9.39 13.31
CA LEU A 26 -4.81 -9.24 11.86
C LEU A 26 -3.88 -10.20 11.14
N SER A 27 -2.85 -10.76 11.80
CA SER A 27 -1.97 -11.75 11.19
C SER A 27 -2.66 -13.09 10.96
N MET A 28 -3.80 -13.31 11.63
CA MET A 28 -4.65 -14.49 11.49
C MET A 28 -5.89 -14.25 10.61
N ILE A 29 -5.93 -13.16 9.85
CA ILE A 29 -7.12 -12.77 9.05
C ILE A 29 -7.53 -13.86 8.04
N HIS A 30 -6.60 -14.69 7.59
CA HIS A 30 -6.88 -15.83 6.69
C HIS A 30 -7.78 -16.90 7.35
N THR A 31 -7.91 -16.92 8.68
CA THR A 31 -8.74 -17.91 9.39
C THR A 31 -10.23 -17.54 9.42
N ILE A 32 -10.56 -16.27 9.22
CA ILE A 32 -11.96 -15.79 9.17
C ILE A 32 -12.47 -15.66 7.75
N TYR A 33 -11.62 -15.87 6.76
CA TYR A 33 -11.96 -15.82 5.36
C TYR A 33 -12.07 -17.24 4.81
N ASP A 34 -13.13 -17.51 4.05
CA ASP A 34 -13.28 -18.81 3.40
C ASP A 34 -12.16 -19.02 2.37
N SER A 35 -11.14 -19.78 2.79
CA SER A 35 -9.96 -20.10 1.97
C SER A 35 -10.28 -21.03 0.78
N SER A 36 -11.52 -21.53 0.66
CA SER A 36 -11.97 -22.28 -0.52
C SER A 36 -12.08 -21.39 -1.77
N VAL A 37 -12.16 -20.08 -1.57
CA VAL A 37 -11.96 -19.12 -2.67
C VAL A 37 -10.47 -19.11 -3.00
N VAL A 38 -10.09 -19.95 -3.94
CA VAL A 38 -8.75 -19.93 -4.53
C VAL A 38 -8.52 -18.52 -5.06
N PHE A 39 -7.55 -17.83 -4.47
CA PHE A 39 -7.13 -16.54 -4.99
C PHE A 39 -6.58 -16.76 -6.39
N ASP A 40 -7.39 -16.41 -7.37
CA ASP A 40 -6.92 -16.23 -8.72
C ASP A 40 -5.87 -15.12 -8.69
N MET A 41 -4.69 -15.38 -9.24
CA MET A 41 -3.60 -14.39 -9.33
C MET A 41 -4.04 -13.10 -10.04
N THR A 42 -5.13 -13.15 -10.81
CA THR A 42 -5.73 -11.99 -11.48
C THR A 42 -6.67 -11.18 -10.61
N ASN A 43 -7.17 -11.73 -9.49
CA ASN A 43 -8.21 -11.10 -8.64
C ASN A 43 -7.86 -11.02 -7.14
N ASN A 44 -6.59 -11.13 -6.78
CA ASN A 44 -6.15 -11.09 -5.39
C ASN A 44 -6.39 -9.76 -4.65
N SER A 45 -6.87 -8.74 -5.34
CA SER A 45 -7.21 -7.42 -4.78
C SER A 45 -8.71 -7.14 -4.70
N ASP A 46 -9.59 -8.09 -5.06
CA ASP A 46 -11.05 -7.96 -5.02
C ASP A 46 -11.72 -9.06 -4.19
N THR A 47 -11.28 -9.23 -2.97
CA THR A 47 -11.96 -10.10 -2.00
C THR A 47 -13.08 -9.37 -1.27
N GLU A 48 -13.95 -10.09 -0.56
CA GLU A 48 -14.96 -9.48 0.30
C GLU A 48 -14.34 -8.50 1.31
N LEU A 49 -13.17 -8.83 1.87
CA LEU A 49 -12.44 -7.95 2.80
C LEU A 49 -11.98 -6.64 2.11
N HIS A 50 -11.53 -6.72 0.86
CA HIS A 50 -11.20 -5.52 0.08
C HIS A 50 -12.46 -4.68 -0.19
N ARG A 51 -13.57 -5.31 -0.62
CA ARG A 51 -14.84 -4.61 -0.87
C ARG A 51 -15.36 -3.94 0.39
N ARG A 52 -15.31 -4.62 1.55
CA ARG A 52 -15.70 -4.04 2.85
C ARG A 52 -14.87 -2.80 3.17
N PHE A 53 -13.55 -2.87 3.06
CA PHE A 53 -12.66 -1.72 3.26
C PHE A 53 -13.00 -0.57 2.31
N TYR A 54 -13.07 -0.82 1.01
CA TYR A 54 -13.34 0.26 0.04
C TYR A 54 -14.75 0.83 0.12
N THR A 55 -15.73 0.10 0.62
CA THR A 55 -17.06 0.63 0.94
C THR A 55 -16.97 1.65 2.09
N GLU A 56 -16.28 1.29 3.18
CA GLU A 56 -16.08 2.21 4.31
C GLU A 56 -15.26 3.45 3.93
N VAL A 57 -14.21 3.28 3.13
CA VAL A 57 -13.34 4.39 2.68
C VAL A 57 -14.09 5.37 1.77
N LYS A 58 -15.05 4.90 0.99
CA LYS A 58 -15.88 5.74 0.11
C LYS A 58 -17.08 6.36 0.82
N ALA A 59 -17.36 5.96 2.04
CA ALA A 59 -18.47 6.54 2.81
C ALA A 59 -18.18 8.00 3.18
N ASN A 60 -19.24 8.81 3.27
CA ASN A 60 -19.13 10.16 3.77
C ASN A 60 -18.62 10.14 5.22
N ASN A 61 -17.66 11.01 5.55
CA ASN A 61 -17.02 11.10 6.86
C ASN A 61 -16.32 9.81 7.31
N SER A 62 -15.71 9.09 6.39
CA SER A 62 -14.93 7.89 6.71
C SER A 62 -13.87 8.16 7.78
N LYS A 63 -13.92 7.41 8.87
CA LYS A 63 -12.91 7.46 9.95
C LYS A 63 -11.51 7.18 9.41
N PHE A 64 -11.41 6.23 8.47
CA PHE A 64 -10.13 5.89 7.86
C PHE A 64 -9.57 7.05 7.04
N VAL A 65 -10.39 7.69 6.21
CA VAL A 65 -9.93 8.81 5.37
C VAL A 65 -9.47 9.97 6.23
N ASN A 66 -10.21 10.32 7.29
CA ASN A 66 -9.81 11.38 8.22
C ASN A 66 -8.46 11.07 8.90
N LEU A 67 -8.26 9.81 9.33
CA LEU A 67 -7.00 9.37 9.93
C LEU A 67 -5.85 9.39 8.92
N TYR A 68 -6.11 8.93 7.70
CA TYR A 68 -5.15 8.89 6.60
C TYR A 68 -4.74 10.31 6.17
N ASP A 69 -5.71 11.19 5.92
CA ASP A 69 -5.43 12.58 5.56
C ASP A 69 -4.65 13.32 6.67
N SER A 70 -5.03 13.11 7.96
CA SER A 70 -4.28 13.64 9.08
C SER A 70 -2.83 13.10 9.15
N PHE A 71 -2.64 11.82 8.85
CA PHE A 71 -1.32 11.20 8.82
C PHE A 71 -0.43 11.80 7.71
N LEU A 72 -0.99 12.03 6.52
CA LEU A 72 -0.27 12.63 5.39
C LEU A 72 0.06 14.10 5.66
N ASN A 73 -0.93 14.88 6.10
CA ASN A 73 -0.78 16.31 6.31
C ASN A 73 0.14 16.69 7.47
N ASN A 74 0.17 15.88 8.52
CA ASN A 74 0.98 16.18 9.70
C ASN A 74 2.30 15.40 9.68
N TYR A 75 2.24 14.06 9.79
CA TYR A 75 3.43 13.25 9.97
C TYR A 75 4.27 13.09 8.70
N VAL A 76 3.64 12.70 7.57
CA VAL A 76 4.42 12.46 6.34
C VAL A 76 5.00 13.76 5.80
N ARG A 77 4.25 14.86 5.85
CA ARG A 77 4.74 16.19 5.46
C ARG A 77 5.94 16.62 6.31
N GLU A 78 5.87 16.40 7.62
CA GLU A 78 6.97 16.73 8.54
C GLU A 78 8.25 15.95 8.22
N ILE A 79 8.18 14.62 8.05
CA ILE A 79 9.38 13.79 7.80
C ILE A 79 9.99 13.99 6.42
N LEU A 80 9.23 14.50 5.45
CA LEU A 80 9.72 14.75 4.10
C LEU A 80 10.26 16.16 3.93
N GLY A 81 9.68 17.16 4.58
CA GLY A 81 10.13 18.55 4.54
C GLY A 81 9.86 19.25 3.20
N PHE A 82 8.99 18.72 2.35
CA PHE A 82 8.56 19.34 1.11
C PHE A 82 7.07 19.10 0.84
N ASP A 83 6.45 19.93 0.02
CA ASP A 83 5.05 19.79 -0.36
C ASP A 83 4.88 18.73 -1.46
N PHE A 84 3.80 17.95 -1.34
CA PHE A 84 3.45 16.87 -2.27
C PHE A 84 1.93 16.75 -2.42
N ILE A 85 1.52 16.07 -3.47
CA ILE A 85 0.19 15.51 -3.62
C ILE A 85 0.26 14.01 -3.34
N TYR A 86 -0.83 13.41 -2.90
CA TYR A 86 -0.85 12.01 -2.45
C TYR A 86 -2.02 11.22 -3.03
N GLN A 87 -1.84 9.92 -3.14
CA GLN A 87 -2.87 8.99 -3.59
C GLN A 87 -4.11 9.12 -2.69
N SER A 88 -5.25 9.48 -3.27
CA SER A 88 -6.50 9.78 -2.54
C SER A 88 -7.05 8.58 -1.77
N LEU A 89 -6.94 7.39 -2.34
CA LEU A 89 -7.34 6.12 -1.74
C LEU A 89 -6.15 5.17 -1.74
N PRO A 90 -5.59 4.82 -0.57
CA PRO A 90 -4.48 3.88 -0.51
C PRO A 90 -4.91 2.49 -0.99
N THR A 91 -3.95 1.68 -1.36
CA THR A 91 -4.17 0.31 -1.80
C THR A 91 -4.03 -0.64 -0.64
N LEU A 92 -5.13 -1.27 -0.24
CA LEU A 92 -5.11 -2.34 0.76
C LEU A 92 -4.41 -3.57 0.18
N ARG A 93 -3.52 -4.16 0.97
CA ARG A 93 -2.82 -5.40 0.65
C ARG A 93 -3.09 -6.46 1.72
N LEU A 94 -3.72 -7.51 1.29
CA LEU A 94 -3.94 -8.72 2.08
C LEU A 94 -3.09 -9.85 1.46
N HIS A 95 -2.10 -10.33 2.18
CA HIS A 95 -1.24 -11.43 1.74
C HIS A 95 -1.42 -12.60 2.70
N PHE A 96 -2.40 -13.43 2.41
CA PHE A 96 -2.75 -14.58 3.26
C PHE A 96 -1.68 -15.66 3.25
N ASP A 97 -1.68 -16.51 4.29
CA ASP A 97 -0.88 -17.73 4.26
C ASP A 97 -1.23 -18.61 3.07
N LYS A 98 -0.24 -19.28 2.49
CA LYS A 98 -0.32 -20.12 1.27
C LYS A 98 -0.85 -19.40 0.02
N ASN A 99 -0.77 -18.07 -0.01
CA ASN A 99 -1.30 -17.28 -1.11
C ASN A 99 -0.32 -16.20 -1.63
N TRP A 100 -0.73 -15.48 -2.66
CA TRP A 100 -0.01 -14.40 -3.30
C TRP A 100 -0.73 -13.07 -3.06
N ALA A 101 0.01 -11.96 -2.91
CA ALA A 101 -0.59 -10.62 -2.84
C ALA A 101 -0.55 -9.92 -4.20
N THR A 102 0.64 -9.84 -4.81
CA THR A 102 0.87 -9.33 -6.15
C THR A 102 2.02 -10.17 -6.72
N PRO A 103 1.74 -11.17 -7.55
CA PRO A 103 2.73 -12.20 -7.88
C PRO A 103 3.84 -11.68 -8.80
N GLU A 104 3.54 -10.71 -9.64
CA GLU A 104 4.48 -10.23 -10.65
C GLU A 104 5.49 -9.25 -10.07
N PHE A 105 6.79 -9.50 -10.35
CA PHE A 105 7.84 -8.54 -10.08
C PHE A 105 7.86 -7.48 -11.19
N HIS A 106 7.59 -6.23 -10.83
CA HIS A 106 7.41 -5.12 -11.76
C HIS A 106 8.04 -3.82 -11.27
N VAL A 107 8.13 -2.86 -12.17
CA VAL A 107 8.39 -1.43 -11.88
C VAL A 107 7.11 -0.68 -12.17
N ASP A 108 6.70 0.24 -11.29
CA ASP A 108 5.43 0.95 -11.43
C ASP A 108 5.33 1.78 -12.72
N THR A 109 6.46 2.23 -13.26
CA THR A 109 6.50 3.02 -14.51
C THR A 109 6.44 2.20 -15.78
N GLN A 110 6.55 0.86 -15.71
CA GLN A 110 6.53 0.01 -16.90
C GLN A 110 5.14 -0.06 -17.55
N ASP A 111 5.12 -0.54 -18.80
CA ASP A 111 3.88 -0.79 -19.54
C ASP A 111 2.96 -1.73 -18.77
N GLY A 112 1.68 -1.39 -18.73
CA GLY A 112 0.66 -2.07 -17.95
C GLY A 112 0.37 -1.43 -16.59
N TYR A 113 1.35 -0.79 -15.94
CA TYR A 113 1.13 -0.06 -14.68
C TYR A 113 1.04 1.46 -14.89
N TYR A 114 1.90 2.02 -15.75
CA TYR A 114 1.87 3.40 -16.23
C TYR A 114 1.91 4.49 -15.17
N HIS A 115 2.45 4.23 -13.98
CA HIS A 115 2.60 5.27 -12.98
C HIS A 115 3.55 6.38 -13.44
N PRO A 116 3.27 7.65 -13.12
CA PRO A 116 4.14 8.75 -13.51
C PRO A 116 5.49 8.64 -12.82
N PRO A 117 6.60 8.94 -13.54
CA PRO A 117 7.92 8.95 -12.93
C PRO A 117 8.02 10.04 -11.85
N GLY A 118 8.73 9.71 -10.78
CA GLY A 118 8.94 10.63 -9.65
C GLY A 118 8.04 10.39 -8.46
N GLU A 119 7.07 9.48 -8.53
CA GLU A 119 6.34 9.00 -7.35
C GLU A 119 7.27 8.34 -6.34
N ILE A 120 6.93 8.51 -5.07
CA ILE A 120 7.54 7.81 -3.94
C ILE A 120 6.50 6.89 -3.34
N ASN A 121 6.82 5.61 -3.29
CA ASN A 121 5.96 4.60 -2.70
C ASN A 121 6.17 4.52 -1.19
N PHE A 122 5.08 4.39 -0.46
CA PHE A 122 5.06 4.12 0.96
C PHE A 122 4.29 2.85 1.25
N ILE A 123 4.83 2.03 2.17
CA ILE A 123 4.13 0.85 2.73
C ILE A 123 3.98 1.06 4.22
N LEU A 124 2.75 0.93 4.71
CA LEU A 124 2.41 0.98 6.12
C LEU A 124 1.90 -0.40 6.56
N PRO A 125 2.71 -1.18 7.28
CA PRO A 125 2.31 -2.50 7.78
C PRO A 125 1.41 -2.40 9.00
N LEU A 126 0.37 -3.22 9.05
CA LEU A 126 -0.51 -3.41 10.19
C LEU A 126 -0.20 -4.70 10.95
N THR A 127 0.52 -5.62 10.29
CA THR A 127 1.09 -6.84 10.85
C THR A 127 2.59 -6.86 10.64
N ASP A 128 3.32 -7.74 11.32
CA ASP A 128 4.74 -7.91 11.08
C ASP A 128 4.99 -8.56 9.71
N CYS A 129 5.95 -7.99 8.97
CA CYS A 129 6.32 -8.43 7.63
C CYS A 129 7.75 -8.97 7.62
N PHE A 130 7.90 -10.20 7.18
CA PHE A 130 9.19 -10.91 7.10
C PHE A 130 9.10 -12.07 6.10
N GLY A 131 10.25 -12.53 5.60
CA GLY A 131 10.27 -13.67 4.67
C GLY A 131 9.29 -13.44 3.49
N ASN A 132 8.51 -14.47 3.20
CA ASN A 132 7.63 -14.47 2.03
C ASN A 132 6.26 -13.78 2.25
N ASN A 133 5.88 -13.40 3.47
CA ASN A 133 4.71 -12.54 3.64
C ASN A 133 5.01 -11.06 3.33
N SER A 134 6.29 -10.71 3.15
CA SER A 134 6.71 -9.33 2.86
C SER A 134 6.72 -9.01 1.37
N VAL A 135 6.87 -7.73 1.05
CA VAL A 135 7.27 -7.29 -0.28
C VAL A 135 8.77 -7.54 -0.47
N TRP A 136 9.14 -7.99 -1.66
CA TRP A 136 10.51 -8.19 -2.09
C TRP A 136 10.91 -7.07 -3.03
N ILE A 137 12.05 -6.44 -2.77
CA ILE A 137 12.54 -5.30 -3.56
C ILE A 137 14.01 -5.54 -3.90
N GLU A 138 14.43 -5.21 -5.11
CA GLU A 138 15.85 -5.20 -5.48
C GLU A 138 16.59 -4.06 -4.77
N SER A 139 17.88 -4.26 -4.50
CA SER A 139 18.69 -3.27 -3.76
C SER A 139 18.97 -2.02 -4.57
N GLU A 140 19.14 -2.16 -5.88
CA GLU A 140 19.36 -1.10 -6.85
C GLU A 140 18.64 -1.43 -8.16
N PRO A 141 18.22 -0.43 -8.96
CA PRO A 141 17.51 -0.64 -10.21
C PRO A 141 18.23 -1.61 -11.15
N GLY A 142 17.51 -2.66 -11.58
CA GLY A 142 18.00 -3.64 -12.55
C GLY A 142 18.97 -4.69 -12.01
N ARG A 143 19.22 -4.72 -10.71
CA ARG A 143 20.17 -5.67 -10.11
C ARG A 143 19.60 -7.09 -9.95
N GLY A 144 18.31 -7.23 -9.77
CA GLY A 144 17.64 -8.53 -9.67
C GLY A 144 17.92 -9.31 -8.37
N ASP A 145 18.54 -8.69 -7.40
CA ASP A 145 18.94 -9.27 -6.10
C ASP A 145 17.87 -9.08 -5.03
N TYR A 146 16.67 -9.51 -5.29
CA TYR A 146 15.49 -9.26 -4.46
C TYR A 146 15.64 -9.72 -3.01
N HIS A 147 15.28 -8.84 -2.07
CA HIS A 147 15.30 -9.10 -0.64
C HIS A 147 13.95 -8.78 0.01
N PRO A 148 13.48 -9.55 1.00
CA PRO A 148 12.26 -9.25 1.74
C PRO A 148 12.47 -8.04 2.65
N VAL A 149 11.56 -7.08 2.59
CA VAL A 149 11.60 -5.89 3.44
C VAL A 149 11.03 -6.24 4.82
N ARG A 150 11.86 -6.22 5.86
CA ARG A 150 11.38 -6.39 7.23
C ARG A 150 10.71 -5.14 7.73
N MET A 151 9.45 -5.25 8.13
CA MET A 151 8.63 -4.16 8.64
C MET A 151 7.81 -4.62 9.83
N ARG A 152 7.50 -3.70 10.76
CA ARG A 152 6.64 -3.95 11.92
C ARG A 152 5.57 -2.88 12.02
N PHE A 153 4.49 -3.17 12.70
CA PHE A 153 3.50 -2.15 13.01
C PHE A 153 4.14 -0.93 13.72
N GLY A 154 3.93 0.25 13.17
CA GLY A 154 4.58 1.51 13.57
C GLY A 154 5.74 1.92 12.64
N ASP A 155 6.09 1.07 11.67
CA ASP A 155 6.99 1.44 10.60
C ASP A 155 6.22 2.09 9.44
N LEU A 156 6.90 3.01 8.75
CA LEU A 156 6.52 3.52 7.45
C LEU A 156 7.73 3.36 6.53
N VAL A 157 7.61 2.55 5.50
CA VAL A 157 8.72 2.26 4.58
C VAL A 157 8.52 3.00 3.28
N SER A 158 9.53 3.75 2.83
CA SER A 158 9.53 4.40 1.52
C SER A 158 10.56 3.82 0.56
N PHE A 159 10.20 3.72 -0.71
CA PHE A 159 11.07 3.33 -1.81
C PHE A 159 10.59 3.91 -3.13
N SER A 160 11.42 3.85 -4.16
CA SER A 160 11.04 4.28 -5.51
C SER A 160 10.56 3.08 -6.32
N GLY A 161 9.25 2.81 -6.30
CA GLY A 161 8.63 1.73 -7.07
C GLY A 161 8.70 1.97 -8.59
N GLY A 162 8.84 3.22 -9.01
CA GLY A 162 9.02 3.57 -10.41
C GLY A 162 10.38 3.19 -11.00
N THR A 163 11.36 2.81 -10.17
CA THR A 163 12.71 2.44 -10.61
C THR A 163 13.19 1.10 -10.04
N HIS A 164 12.78 0.75 -8.83
CA HIS A 164 13.17 -0.51 -8.19
C HIS A 164 12.12 -1.58 -8.48
N LYS A 165 12.56 -2.67 -9.07
CA LYS A 165 11.69 -3.81 -9.33
C LYS A 165 11.30 -4.47 -8.02
N HIS A 166 10.00 -4.70 -7.84
CA HIS A 166 9.43 -5.21 -6.60
C HIS A 166 8.25 -6.13 -6.87
N GLY A 167 7.93 -6.99 -5.91
CA GLY A 167 6.83 -7.94 -6.02
C GLY A 167 6.67 -8.79 -4.76
N ASN A 168 5.93 -9.88 -4.86
CA ASN A 168 5.73 -10.80 -3.74
C ASN A 168 6.03 -12.23 -4.18
N LYS A 169 6.37 -13.07 -3.20
CA LYS A 169 6.44 -14.52 -3.35
C LYS A 169 5.21 -15.15 -2.69
N MET A 170 4.96 -16.41 -2.94
CA MET A 170 3.94 -17.15 -2.20
C MET A 170 4.26 -17.10 -0.71
N ASN A 171 3.29 -16.70 0.09
CA ASN A 171 3.43 -16.62 1.55
C ASN A 171 3.43 -18.03 2.16
N ASP A 172 4.49 -18.40 2.83
CA ASP A 172 4.69 -19.70 3.52
C ASP A 172 4.99 -19.51 5.01
N THR A 173 4.65 -18.34 5.56
CA THR A 173 5.04 -17.97 6.93
C THR A 173 4.02 -18.35 8.00
N ALA A 174 2.92 -18.97 7.64
CA ALA A 174 1.74 -19.24 8.48
C ALA A 174 1.03 -17.98 9.04
N LEU A 175 1.49 -16.79 8.69
CA LEU A 175 0.91 -15.50 9.12
C LEU A 175 0.58 -14.64 7.91
N SER A 176 -0.58 -14.01 7.93
CA SER A 176 -0.97 -13.05 6.90
C SER A 176 -0.29 -11.70 7.10
N ARG A 177 0.06 -11.05 6.00
CA ARG A 177 0.32 -9.61 5.99
C ARG A 177 -0.96 -8.85 5.73
N VAL A 178 -1.23 -7.89 6.59
CA VAL A 178 -2.18 -6.80 6.34
C VAL A 178 -1.39 -5.51 6.32
N SER A 179 -1.47 -4.79 5.22
CA SER A 179 -0.79 -3.50 5.02
C SER A 179 -1.57 -2.65 4.03
N PHE A 180 -1.28 -1.37 3.96
CA PHE A 180 -1.68 -0.59 2.81
C PHE A 180 -0.48 0.17 2.25
N ASP A 181 -0.49 0.37 0.96
CA ASP A 181 0.49 1.18 0.27
C ASP A 181 -0.17 2.41 -0.36
N PHE A 182 0.60 3.46 -0.42
CA PHE A 182 0.20 4.69 -1.08
C PHE A 182 1.39 5.35 -1.75
N ARG A 183 1.10 6.24 -2.64
CA ARG A 183 2.11 7.01 -3.36
C ARG A 183 1.94 8.48 -3.10
N ILE A 184 3.04 9.18 -3.06
CA ILE A 184 3.07 10.64 -3.12
C ILE A 184 3.81 11.08 -4.38
N MET A 185 3.47 12.27 -4.87
CA MET A 185 4.19 12.95 -5.93
C MET A 185 4.68 14.29 -5.38
N PRO A 186 6.00 14.54 -5.29
CA PRO A 186 6.51 15.87 -4.98
C PRO A 186 5.89 16.91 -5.90
N LEU A 187 5.40 18.02 -5.34
CA LEU A 187 4.63 19.00 -6.12
C LEU A 187 5.45 19.57 -7.28
N GLU A 188 6.76 19.73 -7.10
CA GLU A 188 7.70 20.16 -8.14
C GLU A 188 7.82 19.21 -9.35
N ARG A 189 7.44 17.93 -9.16
CA ARG A 189 7.49 16.88 -10.20
C ARG A 189 6.13 16.56 -10.80
N TYR A 190 5.09 17.15 -10.25
CA TYR A 190 3.75 16.89 -10.73
C TYR A 190 3.53 17.45 -12.13
N ASN A 191 3.09 16.60 -13.05
CA ASN A 191 2.73 16.97 -14.40
C ASN A 191 1.23 16.75 -14.64
N PRO A 192 0.39 17.81 -14.63
CA PRO A 192 -1.05 17.68 -14.83
C PRO A 192 -1.44 17.23 -16.26
N LYS A 193 -0.49 17.24 -17.20
CA LYS A 193 -0.69 16.78 -18.59
C LYS A 193 -0.29 15.33 -18.80
N PHE A 194 0.06 14.59 -17.72
CA PHE A 194 0.37 13.17 -17.84
C PHE A 194 -0.85 12.40 -18.31
N SER A 195 -0.74 11.76 -19.48
CA SER A 195 -1.90 11.23 -20.24
C SER A 195 -2.30 9.80 -19.91
N LYS A 196 -1.48 9.09 -19.12
CA LYS A 196 -1.78 7.70 -18.74
C LYS A 196 -2.72 7.63 -17.55
N SER A 197 -3.36 6.50 -17.40
CA SER A 197 -4.24 6.19 -16.26
C SER A 197 -3.77 4.92 -15.56
N SER A 198 -4.13 4.77 -14.28
CA SER A 198 -3.80 3.57 -13.52
C SER A 198 -4.45 2.33 -14.15
N ALA A 199 -3.70 1.23 -14.29
CA ALA A 199 -4.17 0.01 -14.93
C ALA A 199 -5.37 -0.62 -14.18
N THR A 200 -5.32 -0.60 -12.85
CA THR A 200 -6.32 -1.27 -12.00
C THR A 200 -7.66 -0.55 -11.89
N ARG A 201 -7.66 0.80 -11.97
CA ARG A 201 -8.86 1.61 -11.72
C ARG A 201 -9.22 2.53 -12.88
N SER A 202 -8.44 2.53 -13.94
CA SER A 202 -8.58 3.48 -15.08
C SER A 202 -8.65 4.94 -14.63
N THR A 203 -8.04 5.26 -13.46
CA THR A 203 -8.07 6.59 -12.84
C THR A 203 -6.90 7.41 -13.37
N ARG A 204 -7.17 8.63 -13.82
CA ARG A 204 -6.11 9.53 -14.29
C ARG A 204 -5.23 9.99 -13.13
N PHE A 205 -3.93 10.12 -13.38
CA PHE A 205 -2.95 10.58 -12.37
C PHE A 205 -2.98 12.11 -12.20
N ILE A 206 -4.16 12.64 -11.85
CA ILE A 206 -4.39 14.08 -11.65
C ILE A 206 -5.03 14.35 -10.29
N ILE A 207 -4.89 15.60 -9.83
CA ILE A 207 -5.58 16.11 -8.63
C ILE A 207 -7.10 16.05 -8.85
N GLY A 208 -7.82 15.61 -7.81
CA GLY A 208 -9.27 15.39 -7.87
C GLY A 208 -9.69 14.00 -8.34
N GLU A 209 -8.76 13.18 -8.87
CA GLU A 209 -9.01 11.78 -9.20
C GLU A 209 -8.07 10.86 -8.40
N TYR A 210 -6.86 10.61 -8.93
CA TYR A 210 -5.88 9.75 -8.25
C TYR A 210 -5.24 10.46 -7.06
N TYR A 211 -4.96 11.76 -7.20
CA TYR A 211 -4.29 12.53 -6.16
C TYR A 211 -5.23 13.48 -5.41
N LYS A 212 -4.88 13.73 -4.14
CA LYS A 212 -5.31 14.84 -3.30
C LYS A 212 -4.14 15.77 -3.01
N GLU A 213 -4.44 17.04 -2.75
CA GLU A 213 -3.50 18.02 -2.23
C GLU A 213 -3.43 17.93 -0.71
N LEU A 214 -2.30 18.38 -0.14
CA LEU A 214 -2.19 18.66 1.29
C LEU A 214 -3.13 19.81 1.66
N VAL A 215 -3.70 19.76 2.85
CA VAL A 215 -4.62 20.76 3.41
C VAL A 215 -3.92 21.58 4.50
#